data_26dc1fee9e7628ac1f72463733856174
#
_entry.id   26dc1fee9e7628ac1f72463733856174
#
_cell.length_a   1.000
_cell.length_b   1.000
_cell.length_c   1.000
_cell.angle_alpha   90.00
_cell.angle_beta   90.00
_cell.angle_gamma   90.00
#
_symmetry.space_group_name_H-M   'P 1'
#
loop_
_entity.id
_entity.type
_entity.pdbx_description
1 polymer ?
#
loop_
_entity_poly.entity_id
_entity_poly.type
_entity_poly.pdbx_seq_one_letter_code
_entity_poly.pdbx_strand_id
1 'polypeptide(L)'
;MTEQTRSQPRPVLDETSKAIIDLLQQDGRMPYATIAREVGLSEAAVRQRVQRLLESEVVQIVAVTDPAQVGFERQALIGLTITGDTGPVADHISEFDEVSYVITTAGRYDLLVEVVCEDDSHLLDVLQRRIRKVKGVMTTETFTYLKLNKQRYDWGTR
;
A
#
# COMPACT_ATOMS: atom_id res chain seq x y z
N MET A 1 -12.71 -10.37 -23.13
CA MET A 1 -13.70 -9.34 -22.67
C MET A 1 -13.04 -8.68 -21.47
N THR A 2 -12.46 -7.53 -21.69
CA THR A 2 -11.65 -6.81 -20.71
C THR A 2 -12.60 -6.07 -19.77
N GLU A 3 -12.68 -6.54 -18.54
CA GLU A 3 -13.43 -5.84 -17.48
C GLU A 3 -12.60 -4.59 -17.12
N GLN A 4 -13.04 -3.45 -17.68
CA GLN A 4 -12.52 -2.15 -17.29
C GLN A 4 -12.78 -2.00 -15.80
N THR A 5 -11.70 -1.90 -15.02
CA THR A 5 -11.74 -1.46 -13.63
C THR A 5 -12.45 -0.10 -13.60
N ARG A 6 -13.77 -0.11 -13.45
CA ARG A 6 -14.57 1.10 -13.21
C ARG A 6 -14.07 1.66 -11.88
N SER A 7 -13.39 2.78 -11.94
CA SER A 7 -13.11 3.61 -10.77
C SER A 7 -14.47 3.85 -10.09
N GLN A 8 -14.72 3.18 -8.99
CA GLN A 8 -15.91 3.45 -8.19
C GLN A 8 -15.85 4.94 -7.79
N PRO A 9 -16.97 5.67 -7.84
CA PRO A 9 -16.97 7.06 -7.40
C PRO A 9 -16.46 7.11 -5.97
N ARG A 10 -15.42 7.92 -5.74
CA ARG A 10 -14.84 8.08 -4.41
C ARG A 10 -15.95 8.49 -3.45
N PRO A 11 -16.14 7.78 -2.33
CA PRO A 11 -17.16 8.15 -1.36
C PRO A 11 -16.90 9.58 -0.87
N VAL A 12 -17.92 10.43 -0.93
CA VAL A 12 -17.82 11.78 -0.34
C VAL A 12 -17.85 11.60 1.17
N LEU A 13 -16.71 11.86 1.82
CA LEU A 13 -16.59 11.78 3.27
C LEU A 13 -17.19 13.04 3.89
N ASP A 14 -18.11 12.85 4.85
CA ASP A 14 -18.57 13.95 5.68
C ASP A 14 -17.50 14.34 6.72
N GLU A 15 -17.60 15.54 7.30
CA GLU A 15 -16.62 16.07 8.26
C GLU A 15 -16.47 15.16 9.50
N THR A 16 -17.53 14.49 9.90
CA THR A 16 -17.48 13.54 11.02
C THR A 16 -16.66 12.30 10.68
N SER A 17 -16.82 11.77 9.47
CA SER A 17 -16.01 10.63 9.00
C SER A 17 -14.54 11.01 8.85
N LYS A 18 -14.24 12.22 8.37
CA LYS A 18 -12.87 12.75 8.32
C LYS A 18 -12.26 12.84 9.72
N ALA A 19 -12.98 13.40 10.69
CA ALA A 19 -12.51 13.48 12.08
C ALA A 19 -12.25 12.09 12.70
N ILE A 20 -13.11 11.10 12.41
CA ILE A 20 -12.89 9.70 12.83
C ILE A 20 -11.62 9.13 12.20
N ILE A 21 -11.39 9.38 10.91
CA ILE A 21 -10.18 8.92 10.20
C ILE A 21 -8.93 9.56 10.83
N ASP A 22 -8.94 10.86 11.10
CA ASP A 22 -7.82 11.57 11.70
C ASP A 22 -7.45 10.99 13.08
N LEU A 23 -8.45 10.62 13.90
CA LEU A 23 -8.22 9.96 15.18
C LEU A 23 -7.65 8.54 15.01
N LEU A 24 -8.17 7.76 14.05
CA LEU A 24 -7.66 6.42 13.76
C LEU A 24 -6.26 6.43 13.13
N GLN A 25 -5.89 7.48 12.39
CA GLN A 25 -4.52 7.66 11.91
C GLN A 25 -3.52 7.95 13.03
N GLN A 26 -3.96 8.56 14.13
CA GLN A 26 -3.14 8.78 15.32
C GLN A 26 -2.99 7.50 16.15
N ASP A 27 -4.09 6.76 16.34
CA ASP A 27 -4.12 5.48 17.03
C ASP A 27 -5.19 4.56 16.43
N GLY A 28 -4.77 3.60 15.60
CA GLY A 28 -5.66 2.62 14.97
C GLY A 28 -6.38 1.69 15.96
N ARG A 29 -6.00 1.71 17.25
CA ARG A 29 -6.65 0.97 18.33
C ARG A 29 -7.48 1.85 19.25
N MET A 30 -7.66 3.14 18.94
CA MET A 30 -8.41 4.06 19.77
C MET A 30 -9.81 3.50 20.09
N PRO A 31 -10.21 3.41 21.38
CA PRO A 31 -11.53 2.91 21.74
C PRO A 31 -12.64 3.73 21.12
N TYR A 32 -13.66 3.09 20.56
CA TYR A 32 -14.78 3.79 19.93
C TYR A 32 -15.53 4.72 20.88
N ALA A 33 -15.57 4.39 22.17
CA ALA A 33 -16.11 5.30 23.20
C ALA A 33 -15.30 6.61 23.32
N THR A 34 -13.97 6.56 23.09
CA THR A 34 -13.13 7.76 23.08
C THR A 34 -13.39 8.57 21.81
N ILE A 35 -13.38 7.94 20.64
CA ILE A 35 -13.73 8.59 19.38
C ILE A 35 -15.10 9.25 19.47
N ALA A 36 -16.10 8.56 20.04
CA ALA A 36 -17.46 9.06 20.18
C ALA A 36 -17.53 10.38 20.96
N ARG A 37 -16.76 10.51 22.05
CA ARG A 37 -16.65 11.75 22.82
C ARG A 37 -16.04 12.90 22.01
N GLU A 38 -14.98 12.61 21.26
CA GLU A 38 -14.27 13.61 20.44
C GLU A 38 -15.14 14.13 19.29
N VAL A 39 -15.95 13.27 18.66
CA VAL A 39 -16.77 13.65 17.49
C VAL A 39 -18.23 13.94 17.85
N GLY A 40 -18.63 13.87 19.12
CA GLY A 40 -19.99 14.19 19.58
C GLY A 40 -21.06 13.17 19.14
N LEU A 41 -20.70 11.90 19.03
CA LEU A 41 -21.61 10.82 18.64
C LEU A 41 -21.75 9.75 19.72
N SER A 42 -22.72 8.83 19.55
CA SER A 42 -22.76 7.60 20.33
C SER A 42 -21.69 6.60 19.83
N GLU A 43 -21.23 5.72 20.73
CA GLU A 43 -20.29 4.65 20.35
C GLU A 43 -20.85 3.76 19.24
N ALA A 44 -22.14 3.45 19.26
CA ALA A 44 -22.80 2.67 18.22
C ALA A 44 -22.75 3.36 16.86
N ALA A 45 -22.93 4.69 16.81
CA ALA A 45 -22.82 5.46 15.57
C ALA A 45 -21.40 5.50 15.04
N VAL A 46 -20.39 5.63 15.90
CA VAL A 46 -18.97 5.53 15.52
C VAL A 46 -18.65 4.16 14.96
N ARG A 47 -19.04 3.09 15.65
CA ARG A 47 -18.85 1.69 15.20
C ARG A 47 -19.40 1.47 13.80
N GLN A 48 -20.63 1.93 13.54
CA GLN A 48 -21.26 1.80 12.23
C GLN A 48 -20.51 2.59 11.15
N ARG A 49 -20.02 3.80 11.45
CA ARG A 49 -19.24 4.61 10.49
C ARG A 49 -17.88 3.97 10.18
N VAL A 50 -17.15 3.55 11.21
CA VAL A 50 -15.86 2.86 11.02
C VAL A 50 -16.04 1.60 10.19
N GLN A 51 -17.09 0.81 10.48
CA GLN A 51 -17.38 -0.39 9.70
C GLN A 51 -17.59 -0.08 8.21
N ARG A 52 -18.35 0.98 7.87
CA ARG A 52 -18.54 1.42 6.47
C ARG A 52 -17.25 1.88 5.82
N LEU A 53 -16.38 2.59 6.57
CA LEU A 53 -15.07 3.04 6.07
C LEU A 53 -14.15 1.86 5.75
N LEU A 54 -14.19 0.80 6.56
CA LEU A 54 -13.45 -0.44 6.33
C LEU A 54 -14.02 -1.21 5.13
N GLU A 55 -15.35 -1.38 5.06
CA GLU A 55 -16.03 -2.09 3.96
C GLU A 55 -15.87 -1.38 2.60
N SER A 56 -15.75 -0.06 2.61
CA SER A 56 -15.50 0.75 1.39
C SER A 56 -14.01 0.93 1.08
N GLU A 57 -13.13 0.26 1.80
CA GLU A 57 -11.66 0.31 1.65
C GLU A 57 -11.07 1.73 1.75
N VAL A 58 -11.81 2.70 2.30
CA VAL A 58 -11.31 4.05 2.58
C VAL A 58 -10.30 4.04 3.72
N VAL A 59 -10.49 3.13 4.68
CA VAL A 59 -9.61 2.92 5.83
C VAL A 59 -9.21 1.45 5.91
N GLN A 60 -7.93 1.21 6.20
CA GLN A 60 -7.42 -0.09 6.60
C GLN A 60 -6.74 0.05 7.97
N ILE A 61 -6.97 -0.88 8.87
CA ILE A 61 -6.28 -0.94 10.16
C ILE A 61 -5.30 -2.10 10.11
N VAL A 62 -4.03 -1.79 10.07
CA VAL A 62 -2.94 -2.77 9.91
C VAL A 62 -1.91 -2.63 11.02
N ALA A 63 -1.20 -3.71 11.31
CA ALA A 63 0.01 -3.65 12.11
C ALA A 63 1.19 -3.31 11.19
N VAL A 64 1.84 -2.18 11.44
CA VAL A 64 3.07 -1.83 10.72
C VAL A 64 4.26 -2.36 11.53
N THR A 65 5.11 -3.15 10.87
CA THR A 65 6.33 -3.68 11.45
C THR A 65 7.55 -3.08 10.75
N ASP A 66 8.68 -3.08 11.43
CA ASP A 66 9.98 -2.91 10.78
C ASP A 66 10.37 -4.28 10.18
N PRO A 67 10.46 -4.42 8.85
CA PRO A 67 10.79 -5.70 8.23
C PRO A 67 12.07 -6.34 8.76
N ALA A 68 13.10 -5.54 9.06
CA ALA A 68 14.36 -6.05 9.61
C ALA A 68 14.18 -6.72 10.99
N GLN A 69 13.22 -6.24 11.79
CA GLN A 69 12.93 -6.81 13.11
C GLN A 69 12.13 -8.13 13.03
N VAL A 70 11.54 -8.43 11.89
CA VAL A 70 10.73 -9.64 11.68
C VAL A 70 11.33 -10.60 10.66
N GLY A 71 12.64 -10.45 10.37
CA GLY A 71 13.42 -11.42 9.60
C GLY A 71 13.61 -11.10 8.12
N PHE A 72 13.22 -9.89 7.67
CA PHE A 72 13.44 -9.45 6.30
C PHE A 72 14.53 -8.38 6.26
N GLU A 73 15.74 -8.79 5.93
CA GLU A 73 16.91 -7.90 5.98
C GLU A 73 17.07 -7.02 4.74
N ARG A 74 16.34 -7.31 3.67
CA ARG A 74 16.47 -6.61 2.38
C ARG A 74 15.15 -6.02 1.93
N GLN A 75 15.17 -4.70 1.75
CA GLN A 75 14.13 -3.96 1.06
C GLN A 75 14.72 -3.26 -0.14
N ALA A 76 14.00 -3.20 -1.22
CA ALA A 76 14.42 -2.50 -2.42
C ALA A 76 13.23 -1.92 -3.18
N LEU A 77 13.44 -0.77 -3.80
CA LEU A 77 12.57 -0.24 -4.85
C LEU A 77 13.16 -0.61 -6.20
N ILE A 78 12.35 -1.18 -7.08
CA ILE A 78 12.77 -1.62 -8.41
C ILE A 78 12.03 -0.81 -9.44
N GLY A 79 12.76 -0.02 -10.23
CA GLY A 79 12.22 0.68 -11.39
C GLY A 79 12.21 -0.25 -12.61
N LEU A 80 11.06 -0.37 -13.28
CA LEU A 80 10.86 -1.19 -14.45
C LEU A 80 10.51 -0.35 -15.66
N THR A 81 11.12 -0.64 -16.81
CA THR A 81 10.60 -0.20 -18.10
C THR A 81 9.87 -1.34 -18.78
N ILE A 82 8.72 -1.03 -19.36
CA ILE A 82 7.78 -2.03 -19.88
C ILE A 82 7.59 -1.78 -21.38
N THR A 83 7.43 -2.85 -22.14
CA THR A 83 6.96 -2.78 -23.53
C THR A 83 5.49 -3.17 -23.58
N GLY A 84 4.68 -2.33 -24.22
CA GLY A 84 3.23 -2.54 -24.35
C GLY A 84 2.44 -2.01 -23.17
N ASP A 85 1.35 -2.71 -22.81
CA ASP A 85 0.46 -2.31 -21.71
C ASP A 85 1.07 -2.66 -20.34
N THR A 86 1.11 -1.67 -19.45
CA THR A 86 1.64 -1.84 -18.08
C THR A 86 0.69 -2.59 -17.16
N GLY A 87 -0.63 -2.54 -17.42
CA GLY A 87 -1.66 -3.13 -16.56
C GLY A 87 -1.43 -4.62 -16.29
N PRO A 88 -1.39 -5.48 -17.32
CA PRO A 88 -1.19 -6.91 -17.12
C PRO A 88 0.15 -7.29 -16.45
N VAL A 89 1.19 -6.44 -16.65
CA VAL A 89 2.48 -6.62 -15.98
C VAL A 89 2.38 -6.27 -14.50
N ALA A 90 1.74 -5.15 -14.18
CA ALA A 90 1.51 -4.71 -12.81
C ALA A 90 0.65 -5.73 -12.03
N ASP A 91 -0.44 -6.21 -12.63
CA ASP A 91 -1.32 -7.22 -12.02
C ASP A 91 -0.55 -8.49 -11.69
N HIS A 92 0.24 -9.00 -12.64
CA HIS A 92 1.03 -10.23 -12.43
C HIS A 92 2.13 -10.06 -11.36
N ILE A 93 2.83 -8.92 -11.35
CA ILE A 93 3.86 -8.64 -10.33
C ILE A 93 3.22 -8.49 -8.94
N SER A 94 2.01 -7.94 -8.86
CA SER A 94 1.28 -7.77 -7.60
C SER A 94 0.88 -9.10 -6.93
N GLU A 95 0.94 -10.22 -7.66
CA GLU A 95 0.69 -11.56 -7.12
C GLU A 95 1.89 -12.16 -6.37
N PHE A 96 3.07 -11.51 -6.41
CA PHE A 96 4.27 -12.04 -5.75
C PHE A 96 4.26 -11.67 -4.26
N ASP A 97 4.47 -12.66 -3.39
CA ASP A 97 4.43 -12.49 -1.93
C ASP A 97 5.46 -11.48 -1.41
N GLU A 98 6.60 -11.36 -2.10
CA GLU A 98 7.68 -10.43 -1.73
C GLU A 98 7.38 -8.98 -2.10
N VAL A 99 6.35 -8.75 -2.93
CA VAL A 99 5.99 -7.42 -3.43
C VAL A 99 5.05 -6.74 -2.46
N SER A 100 5.48 -5.61 -1.89
CA SER A 100 4.66 -4.79 -0.98
C SER A 100 3.90 -3.68 -1.69
N TYR A 101 4.48 -3.11 -2.77
CA TYR A 101 3.86 -2.07 -3.58
C TYR A 101 4.16 -2.25 -5.07
N VAL A 102 3.15 -1.98 -5.90
CA VAL A 102 3.30 -1.78 -7.34
C VAL A 102 2.66 -0.45 -7.70
N ILE A 103 3.43 0.45 -8.29
CA ILE A 103 2.99 1.81 -8.62
C ILE A 103 3.23 2.04 -10.11
N THR A 104 2.16 2.38 -10.86
CA THR A 104 2.30 2.88 -12.22
C THR A 104 2.70 4.35 -12.18
N THR A 105 3.74 4.72 -12.92
CA THR A 105 4.31 6.06 -12.88
C THR A 105 4.32 6.70 -14.26
N ALA A 106 4.45 8.03 -14.28
CA ALA A 106 4.68 8.81 -15.50
C ALA A 106 6.09 9.41 -15.41
N GLY A 107 7.12 8.67 -15.79
CA GLY A 107 8.49 9.12 -15.69
C GLY A 107 9.47 8.18 -16.39
N ARG A 108 10.70 8.11 -15.88
CA ARG A 108 11.76 7.25 -16.44
C ARG A 108 11.39 5.76 -16.39
N TYR A 109 10.67 5.32 -15.36
CA TYR A 109 10.18 3.97 -15.22
C TYR A 109 8.66 3.97 -15.41
N ASP A 110 8.14 2.91 -15.99
CA ASP A 110 6.70 2.70 -16.16
C ASP A 110 6.06 2.17 -14.88
N LEU A 111 6.80 1.31 -14.16
CA LEU A 111 6.41 0.77 -12.85
C LEU A 111 7.52 0.96 -11.82
N LEU A 112 7.11 1.24 -10.59
CA LEU A 112 7.94 1.12 -9.39
C LEU A 112 7.39 -0.02 -8.54
N VAL A 113 8.25 -0.97 -8.18
CA VAL A 113 7.91 -2.17 -7.41
C VAL A 113 8.75 -2.18 -6.15
N GLU A 114 8.10 -2.16 -4.98
CA GLU A 114 8.79 -2.35 -3.71
C GLU A 114 8.76 -3.83 -3.33
N VAL A 115 9.92 -4.35 -2.95
CA VAL A 115 10.07 -5.75 -2.51
C VAL A 115 10.69 -5.82 -1.12
N VAL A 116 10.27 -6.86 -0.38
CA VAL A 116 10.77 -7.19 0.95
C VAL A 116 11.25 -8.62 0.92
N CYS A 117 12.56 -8.84 1.18
CA CYS A 117 13.22 -10.12 1.04
C CYS A 117 14.00 -10.49 2.32
N GLU A 118 14.18 -11.78 2.56
CA GLU A 118 14.90 -12.27 3.75
C GLU A 118 16.38 -11.85 3.72
N ASP A 119 17.03 -12.03 2.56
CA ASP A 119 18.46 -11.76 2.36
C ASP A 119 18.79 -11.36 0.92
N ASP A 120 20.09 -11.18 0.61
CA ASP A 120 20.58 -10.84 -0.73
C ASP A 120 20.33 -11.95 -1.75
N SER A 121 20.39 -13.23 -1.35
CA SER A 121 20.13 -14.37 -2.22
C SER A 121 18.68 -14.41 -2.63
N HIS A 122 17.77 -14.16 -1.69
CA HIS A 122 16.33 -14.07 -1.95
C HIS A 122 16.01 -12.88 -2.89
N LEU A 123 16.59 -11.68 -2.63
CA LEU A 123 16.43 -10.53 -3.52
C LEU A 123 16.93 -10.84 -4.95
N LEU A 124 18.08 -11.51 -5.07
CA LEU A 124 18.63 -11.91 -6.38
C LEU A 124 17.69 -12.87 -7.10
N ASP A 125 17.11 -13.83 -6.39
CA ASP A 125 16.17 -14.80 -6.95
C ASP A 125 14.88 -14.09 -7.44
N VAL A 126 14.29 -13.22 -6.64
CA VAL A 126 13.12 -12.41 -7.00
C VAL A 126 13.40 -11.59 -8.26
N LEU A 127 14.55 -10.92 -8.33
CA LEU A 127 14.94 -10.14 -9.50
C LEU A 127 15.12 -10.99 -10.76
N GLN A 128 15.91 -12.08 -10.67
CA GLN A 128 16.33 -12.81 -11.86
C GLN A 128 15.32 -13.86 -12.33
N ARG A 129 14.64 -14.52 -11.41
CA ARG A 129 13.78 -15.66 -11.72
C ARG A 129 12.30 -15.30 -11.73
N ARG A 130 11.93 -14.20 -11.10
CA ARG A 130 10.53 -13.74 -11.06
C ARG A 130 10.35 -12.47 -11.87
N ILE A 131 10.79 -11.30 -11.41
CA ILE A 131 10.49 -10.00 -12.05
C ILE A 131 10.99 -9.93 -13.50
N ARG A 132 12.25 -10.27 -13.75
CA ARG A 132 12.84 -10.24 -15.12
C ARG A 132 12.27 -11.28 -16.08
N LYS A 133 11.51 -12.25 -15.58
CA LYS A 133 10.84 -13.27 -16.42
C LYS A 133 9.41 -12.87 -16.79
N VAL A 134 8.86 -11.83 -16.18
CA VAL A 134 7.55 -11.34 -16.54
C VAL A 134 7.57 -10.79 -17.96
N LYS A 135 6.68 -11.30 -18.81
CA LYS A 135 6.57 -10.86 -20.19
C LYS A 135 6.20 -9.39 -20.24
N GLY A 136 6.97 -8.60 -20.97
CA GLY A 136 6.80 -7.14 -21.07
C GLY A 136 7.85 -6.36 -20.30
N VAL A 137 8.49 -6.92 -19.28
CA VAL A 137 9.60 -6.27 -18.57
C VAL A 137 10.83 -6.20 -19.50
N MET A 138 11.30 -4.97 -19.75
CA MET A 138 12.46 -4.70 -20.61
C MET A 138 13.73 -4.48 -19.80
N THR A 139 13.68 -3.59 -18.84
CA THR A 139 14.81 -3.28 -17.96
C THR A 139 14.38 -3.20 -16.51
N THR A 140 15.34 -3.41 -15.61
CA THR A 140 15.16 -3.26 -14.17
C THR A 140 16.30 -2.46 -13.61
N GLU A 141 16.02 -1.49 -12.74
CA GLU A 141 17.01 -0.79 -11.93
C GLU A 141 16.62 -0.93 -10.45
N THR A 142 17.53 -1.38 -9.61
CA THR A 142 17.24 -1.72 -8.21
C THR A 142 17.89 -0.71 -7.28
N PHE A 143 17.09 -0.12 -6.39
CA PHE A 143 17.49 0.80 -5.33
C PHE A 143 17.34 0.09 -3.98
N THR A 144 18.43 -0.51 -3.50
CA THR A 144 18.42 -1.19 -2.19
C THR A 144 18.35 -0.15 -1.07
N TYR A 145 17.45 -0.36 -0.11
CA TYR A 145 17.33 0.53 1.04
C TYR A 145 18.50 0.31 2.00
N LEU A 146 19.29 1.35 2.22
CA LEU A 146 20.36 1.33 3.20
C LEU A 146 19.86 1.80 4.56
N LYS A 147 18.90 2.73 4.57
CA LYS A 147 18.32 3.29 5.79
C LYS A 147 16.98 3.95 5.47
N LEU A 148 15.95 3.56 6.20
CA LEU A 148 14.67 4.27 6.22
C LEU A 148 14.77 5.44 7.20
N ASN A 149 14.78 6.67 6.68
CA ASN A 149 14.93 7.87 7.52
C ASN A 149 13.60 8.38 8.08
N LYS A 150 12.49 8.12 7.37
CA LYS A 150 11.15 8.55 7.79
C LYS A 150 10.08 7.70 7.09
N GLN A 151 9.13 7.25 7.88
CA GLN A 151 7.89 6.63 7.40
C GLN A 151 6.73 7.17 8.23
N ARG A 152 5.67 7.64 7.57
CA ARG A 152 4.46 8.17 8.21
C ARG A 152 3.23 7.71 7.45
N TYR A 153 2.14 7.50 8.20
CA TYR A 153 0.83 7.10 7.67
C TYR A 153 -0.30 8.03 8.15
N ASP A 154 0.04 9.15 8.80
CA ASP A 154 -0.87 10.10 9.44
C ASP A 154 -0.84 11.47 8.73
N TRP A 155 -1.17 11.51 7.43
CA TRP A 155 -1.22 12.75 6.64
C TRP A 155 -2.53 13.54 6.76
N GLY A 156 -3.49 13.06 7.57
CA GLY A 156 -4.79 13.70 7.80
C GLY A 156 -5.77 13.50 6.63
N THR A 157 -6.85 14.29 6.67
CA THR A 157 -7.89 14.30 5.64
C THR A 157 -7.99 15.69 4.98
N ARG A 158 -8.58 15.78 3.78
CA ARG A 158 -8.82 17.04 3.03
C ARG A 158 -10.28 17.16 2.66
#